data_9eaaf718f2cfe42e46dc70c60425cee3
#
_entry.id   9eaaf718f2cfe42e46dc70c60425cee3
#
_cell.length_a   1.000
_cell.length_b   1.000
_cell.length_c   1.000
_cell.angle_alpha   90.00
_cell.angle_beta   90.00
_cell.angle_gamma   90.00
#
_symmetry.space_group_name_H-M   'P 1'
#
loop_
_entity.id
_entity.type
_entity.pdbx_description
1 polymer ?
#
loop_
_entity_poly.entity_id
_entity_poly.type
_entity_poly.pdbx_seq_one_letter_code
_entity_poly.pdbx_strand_id
1 'polypeptide(L)'
;MNGITTYYLLNDIDFKDVDCTELKQIGYAQTNYYFSQIFDGQNHTLYNIPINSSNGTTGVFGAVNITGIVKNLHIESSKVSITSKSKSTAEGTSILVGRNKGKILNCCVKECQIAANPTKTNQSANTGGIAGTSTGEITNCYVTNTQIVYDADSKIKAEPAGGIAGSIQTQGLITNCYSANNIIKNRESYNGGISVSYTHLRAH
;
A
#
# COMPACT_ATOMS: atom_id res chain seq x y z
N MET A 1 3.52 -25.87 -16.34
CA MET A 1 3.39 -24.39 -16.41
C MET A 1 2.18 -24.01 -15.61
N ASN A 2 2.33 -23.37 -14.46
CA ASN A 2 1.19 -22.85 -13.71
C ASN A 2 0.64 -21.64 -14.49
N GLY A 3 -0.56 -21.78 -15.06
CA GLY A 3 -1.21 -20.69 -15.78
C GLY A 3 -1.52 -19.50 -14.87
N ILE A 4 -1.68 -18.31 -15.46
CA ILE A 4 -2.14 -17.13 -14.73
C ILE A 4 -3.63 -17.29 -14.45
N THR A 5 -4.01 -17.25 -13.19
CA THR A 5 -5.41 -17.29 -12.73
C THR A 5 -5.92 -15.89 -12.47
N THR A 6 -7.17 -15.62 -12.82
CA THR A 6 -7.85 -14.38 -12.44
C THR A 6 -8.85 -14.63 -11.32
N TYR A 7 -8.75 -13.84 -10.26
CA TYR A 7 -9.70 -13.78 -9.16
C TYR A 7 -10.59 -12.56 -9.36
N TYR A 8 -11.88 -12.73 -9.17
CA TYR A 8 -12.85 -11.66 -9.32
C TYR A 8 -13.54 -11.34 -8.00
N LEU A 9 -13.65 -10.05 -7.68
CA LEU A 9 -14.54 -9.59 -6.62
C LEU A 9 -15.94 -9.41 -7.26
N LEU A 10 -16.93 -10.13 -6.78
CA LEU A 10 -18.25 -10.18 -7.42
C LEU A 10 -19.25 -9.19 -6.80
N ASN A 11 -18.96 -8.67 -5.62
CA ASN A 11 -19.80 -7.71 -4.91
C ASN A 11 -18.91 -6.84 -4.02
N ASP A 12 -19.43 -5.73 -3.57
CA ASP A 12 -18.85 -4.96 -2.48
C ASP A 12 -18.83 -5.80 -1.20
N ILE A 13 -17.79 -5.62 -0.39
CA ILE A 13 -17.68 -6.31 0.91
C ILE A 13 -17.46 -5.25 1.98
N ASP A 14 -18.32 -5.24 2.98
CA ASP A 14 -18.16 -4.42 4.19
C ASP A 14 -17.66 -5.29 5.37
N PHE A 15 -16.50 -4.96 5.89
CA PHE A 15 -15.88 -5.65 7.03
C PHE A 15 -16.29 -5.05 8.38
N LYS A 16 -17.18 -4.07 8.40
CA LYS A 16 -17.74 -3.53 9.63
C LYS A 16 -18.43 -4.64 10.38
N ASP A 17 -18.30 -4.88 11.57
CA ASP A 17 -18.95 -5.93 12.36
C ASP A 17 -18.57 -7.37 11.98
N VAL A 18 -17.53 -7.56 11.15
CA VAL A 18 -16.97 -8.88 10.81
C VAL A 18 -15.79 -9.18 11.72
N ASP A 19 -15.72 -10.39 12.26
CA ASP A 19 -14.51 -10.85 12.97
C ASP A 19 -13.36 -11.04 11.98
N CYS A 20 -12.40 -10.13 12.03
CA CYS A 20 -11.23 -10.09 11.15
C CYS A 20 -9.93 -10.52 11.86
N THR A 21 -10.00 -11.19 13.01
CA THR A 21 -8.82 -11.61 13.79
C THR A 21 -7.89 -12.52 12.99
N GLU A 22 -8.45 -13.37 12.14
CA GLU A 22 -7.71 -14.27 11.25
C GLU A 22 -7.48 -13.73 9.84
N LEU A 23 -7.93 -12.49 9.56
CA LEU A 23 -7.72 -11.89 8.25
C LEU A 23 -6.23 -11.66 8.00
N LYS A 24 -5.72 -12.22 6.91
CA LYS A 24 -4.32 -12.10 6.50
C LYS A 24 -4.22 -11.38 5.16
N GLN A 25 -3.16 -10.62 5.01
CA GLN A 25 -2.84 -10.00 3.73
C GLN A 25 -2.57 -11.04 2.63
N ILE A 26 -2.84 -10.69 1.40
CA ILE A 26 -2.57 -11.53 0.23
C ILE A 26 -1.11 -11.30 -0.20
N GLY A 27 -0.32 -12.37 -0.21
CA GLY A 27 1.10 -12.31 -0.57
C GLY A 27 2.01 -11.74 0.54
N TYR A 28 3.22 -12.26 0.65
CA TYR A 28 4.22 -11.91 1.67
C TYR A 28 5.60 -11.73 1.05
N ALA A 29 6.21 -10.58 1.24
CA ALA A 29 7.55 -10.33 0.72
C ALA A 29 8.64 -11.15 1.41
N GLN A 30 8.51 -11.38 2.71
CA GLN A 30 9.53 -12.05 3.53
C GLN A 30 9.69 -13.54 3.25
N THR A 31 8.63 -14.19 2.78
CA THR A 31 8.61 -15.62 2.48
C THR A 31 8.66 -15.89 0.99
N ASN A 32 8.87 -14.86 0.16
CA ASN A 32 8.80 -14.93 -1.30
C ASN A 32 7.45 -15.44 -1.86
N TYR A 33 6.40 -15.44 -1.05
CA TYR A 33 5.04 -15.75 -1.47
C TYR A 33 4.34 -14.51 -2.02
N TYR A 34 4.91 -13.95 -3.08
CA TYR A 34 4.32 -12.81 -3.77
C TYR A 34 3.04 -13.21 -4.51
N PHE A 35 2.05 -12.33 -4.51
CA PHE A 35 0.89 -12.50 -5.38
C PHE A 35 1.31 -12.36 -6.85
N SER A 36 1.18 -13.43 -7.62
CA SER A 36 1.67 -13.55 -9.00
C SER A 36 0.54 -13.71 -10.02
N GLN A 37 -0.70 -13.57 -9.60
CA GLN A 37 -1.92 -13.78 -10.38
C GLN A 37 -2.60 -12.44 -10.72
N ILE A 38 -3.78 -12.48 -11.29
CA ILE A 38 -4.61 -11.30 -11.53
C ILE A 38 -5.71 -11.23 -10.48
N PHE A 39 -5.85 -10.10 -9.81
CA PHE A 39 -7.01 -9.77 -9.01
C PHE A 39 -7.76 -8.64 -9.69
N ASP A 40 -9.00 -8.90 -10.10
CA ASP A 40 -9.89 -7.93 -10.72
C ASP A 40 -11.04 -7.60 -9.76
N GLY A 41 -11.00 -6.40 -9.20
CA GLY A 41 -12.03 -5.92 -8.30
C GLY A 41 -13.36 -5.60 -8.97
N GLN A 42 -13.43 -5.60 -10.30
CA GLN A 42 -14.62 -5.27 -11.09
C GLN A 42 -15.31 -3.95 -10.70
N ASN A 43 -14.53 -3.00 -10.21
CA ASN A 43 -14.96 -1.72 -9.62
C ASN A 43 -15.77 -1.85 -8.32
N HIS A 44 -15.73 -3.01 -7.68
CA HIS A 44 -16.29 -3.20 -6.35
C HIS A 44 -15.38 -2.62 -5.27
N THR A 45 -15.98 -2.37 -4.12
CA THR A 45 -15.33 -1.72 -2.97
C THR A 45 -15.21 -2.67 -1.78
N LEU A 46 -14.04 -2.63 -1.14
CA LEU A 46 -13.84 -3.18 0.19
C LEU A 46 -13.96 -2.05 1.21
N TYR A 47 -14.99 -2.10 2.05
CA TYR A 47 -15.22 -1.14 3.11
C TYR A 47 -14.70 -1.63 4.46
N ASN A 48 -14.20 -0.71 5.27
CA ASN A 48 -13.86 -0.94 6.68
C ASN A 48 -12.89 -2.11 6.93
N ILE A 49 -12.05 -2.46 5.94
CA ILE A 49 -11.10 -3.57 6.08
C ILE A 49 -10.00 -3.21 7.11
N PRO A 50 -9.88 -3.95 8.22
CA PRO A 50 -8.81 -3.74 9.18
C PRO A 50 -7.55 -4.47 8.71
N ILE A 51 -6.50 -3.72 8.43
CA ILE A 51 -5.23 -4.29 8.00
C ILE A 51 -4.23 -4.17 9.15
N ASN A 52 -4.00 -5.28 9.83
CA ASN A 52 -3.05 -5.37 10.92
C ASN A 52 -1.82 -6.15 10.45
N SER A 53 -0.64 -5.57 10.53
CA SER A 53 0.59 -6.27 10.19
C SER A 53 1.67 -6.08 11.23
N SER A 54 2.31 -7.20 11.56
CA SER A 54 3.49 -7.23 12.41
C SER A 54 4.81 -7.40 11.64
N ASN A 55 4.79 -7.46 10.32
CA ASN A 55 5.88 -8.04 9.50
C ASN A 55 6.31 -7.17 8.31
N GLY A 56 6.47 -5.87 8.47
CA GLY A 56 7.21 -5.05 7.50
C GLY A 56 6.47 -4.63 6.21
N THR A 57 6.02 -5.54 5.36
CA THR A 57 5.16 -5.20 4.21
C THR A 57 3.69 -5.28 4.58
N THR A 58 2.96 -4.20 4.38
CA THR A 58 1.58 -4.09 4.86
C THR A 58 0.65 -3.51 3.80
N GLY A 59 -0.48 -4.16 3.60
CA GLY A 59 -1.55 -3.75 2.70
C GLY A 59 -2.57 -4.89 2.58
N VAL A 60 -3.67 -4.68 1.87
CA VAL A 60 -4.56 -5.79 1.45
C VAL A 60 -3.72 -6.84 0.71
N PHE A 61 -2.85 -6.38 -0.17
CA PHE A 61 -1.78 -7.19 -0.74
C PHE A 61 -0.45 -6.82 -0.06
N GLY A 62 0.16 -7.76 0.64
CA GLY A 62 1.47 -7.53 1.25
C GLY A 62 2.54 -7.34 0.18
N ALA A 63 2.57 -8.21 -0.83
CA ALA A 63 3.51 -8.09 -1.94
C ALA A 63 2.94 -8.64 -3.26
N VAL A 64 3.13 -7.88 -4.34
CA VAL A 64 2.75 -8.23 -5.71
C VAL A 64 4.00 -8.48 -6.54
N ASN A 65 4.05 -9.62 -7.24
CA ASN A 65 5.16 -10.03 -8.10
C ASN A 65 5.13 -9.32 -9.47
N ILE A 66 6.21 -9.46 -10.23
CA ILE A 66 6.33 -8.88 -11.58
C ILE A 66 5.22 -9.32 -12.55
N THR A 67 4.68 -10.51 -12.39
CA THR A 67 3.55 -11.02 -13.18
C THR A 67 2.19 -10.70 -12.56
N GLY A 68 2.16 -10.24 -11.31
CA GLY A 68 0.93 -9.97 -10.58
C GLY A 68 0.26 -8.68 -11.05
N ILE A 69 -1.06 -8.70 -11.11
CA ILE A 69 -1.87 -7.54 -11.47
C ILE A 69 -2.99 -7.38 -10.45
N VAL A 70 -3.11 -6.19 -9.88
CA VAL A 70 -4.25 -5.77 -9.07
C VAL A 70 -4.96 -4.65 -9.82
N LYS A 71 -6.23 -4.84 -10.13
CA LYS A 71 -6.94 -3.84 -10.94
C LYS A 71 -8.40 -3.66 -10.54
N ASN A 72 -8.94 -2.49 -10.89
CA ASN A 72 -10.36 -2.16 -10.72
C ASN A 72 -10.86 -2.42 -9.29
N LEU A 73 -10.05 -2.12 -8.28
CA LEU A 73 -10.39 -2.34 -6.87
C LEU A 73 -10.45 -1.01 -6.14
N HIS A 74 -11.53 -0.81 -5.41
CA HIS A 74 -11.71 0.34 -4.53
C HIS A 74 -11.57 -0.08 -3.07
N ILE A 75 -10.97 0.78 -2.24
CA ILE A 75 -10.90 0.58 -0.79
C ILE A 75 -11.33 1.87 -0.12
N GLU A 76 -12.31 1.76 0.77
CA GLU A 76 -12.88 2.92 1.46
C GLU A 76 -13.02 2.69 2.96
N SER A 77 -12.88 3.76 3.74
CA SER A 77 -13.09 3.79 5.20
C SER A 77 -12.26 2.77 5.98
N SER A 78 -11.11 2.40 5.45
CA SER A 78 -10.28 1.31 5.97
C SER A 78 -9.10 1.83 6.78
N LYS A 79 -8.60 1.00 7.71
CA LYS A 79 -7.54 1.40 8.61
C LYS A 79 -6.39 0.38 8.59
N VAL A 80 -5.18 0.92 8.40
CA VAL A 80 -3.93 0.17 8.59
C VAL A 80 -3.32 0.56 9.93
N SER A 81 -3.09 -0.43 10.78
CA SER A 81 -2.35 -0.28 12.02
C SER A 81 -1.08 -1.13 11.97
N ILE A 82 0.06 -0.48 12.17
CA ILE A 82 1.35 -1.16 12.18
C ILE A 82 1.86 -1.21 13.60
N THR A 83 1.94 -2.42 14.15
CA THR A 83 2.59 -2.70 15.43
C THR A 83 3.79 -3.61 15.21
N SER A 84 4.70 -3.21 14.33
CA SER A 84 5.77 -4.11 13.89
C SER A 84 6.83 -4.36 14.95
N LYS A 85 7.19 -5.63 15.11
CA LYS A 85 8.35 -6.09 15.89
C LYS A 85 9.52 -6.56 15.00
N SER A 86 9.39 -6.48 13.68
CA SER A 86 10.38 -7.03 12.74
C SER A 86 11.52 -6.06 12.44
N LYS A 87 12.71 -6.61 12.15
CA LYS A 87 13.94 -5.87 11.80
C LYS A 87 14.12 -5.68 10.30
N SER A 88 13.09 -5.88 9.49
CA SER A 88 13.27 -5.87 8.04
C SER A 88 13.37 -4.46 7.47
N THR A 89 14.38 -4.23 6.69
CA THR A 89 14.65 -3.02 5.95
C THR A 89 13.93 -3.02 4.60
N ALA A 90 13.53 -1.86 4.10
CA ALA A 90 13.02 -1.62 2.75
C ALA A 90 11.64 -2.20 2.42
N GLU A 91 10.76 -2.31 3.38
CA GLU A 91 9.41 -2.79 3.17
C GLU A 91 8.42 -1.64 3.23
N GLY A 92 7.33 -1.77 2.48
CA GLY A 92 6.37 -0.70 2.30
C GLY A 92 5.08 -0.95 3.05
N THR A 93 4.47 0.15 3.46
CA THR A 93 3.14 0.17 4.08
C THR A 93 2.17 0.94 3.20
N SER A 94 1.01 0.38 2.98
CA SER A 94 -0.07 1.06 2.27
C SER A 94 -1.43 0.50 2.66
N ILE A 95 -2.48 1.09 2.13
CA ILE A 95 -3.82 0.50 2.18
C ILE A 95 -3.90 -0.67 1.19
N LEU A 96 -3.46 -0.50 -0.05
CA LEU A 96 -3.66 -1.48 -1.10
C LEU A 96 -2.49 -2.48 -1.21
N VAL A 97 -1.28 -2.02 -1.55
CA VAL A 97 -0.13 -2.93 -1.82
C VAL A 97 1.11 -2.48 -1.05
N GLY A 98 1.58 -3.28 -0.09
CA GLY A 98 2.81 -2.97 0.65
C GLY A 98 4.02 -2.84 -0.27
N ARG A 99 4.29 -3.85 -1.09
CA ARG A 99 5.39 -3.86 -2.07
C ARG A 99 4.90 -4.28 -3.46
N ASN A 100 5.02 -3.38 -4.43
CA ASN A 100 4.64 -3.65 -5.81
C ASN A 100 5.85 -3.88 -6.71
N LYS A 101 5.89 -5.02 -7.39
CA LYS A 101 6.79 -5.29 -8.52
C LYS A 101 6.04 -5.49 -9.83
N GLY A 102 4.71 -5.63 -9.76
CA GLY A 102 3.82 -5.88 -10.89
C GLY A 102 3.05 -4.65 -11.32
N LYS A 103 1.75 -4.80 -11.53
CA LYS A 103 0.89 -3.72 -12.00
C LYS A 103 -0.27 -3.45 -11.05
N ILE A 104 -0.53 -2.18 -10.79
CA ILE A 104 -1.71 -1.69 -10.08
C ILE A 104 -2.43 -0.73 -11.02
N LEU A 105 -3.65 -1.08 -11.42
CA LEU A 105 -4.38 -0.39 -12.50
C LEU A 105 -5.80 -0.02 -12.05
N ASN A 106 -6.22 1.22 -12.31
CA ASN A 106 -7.60 1.67 -12.06
C ASN A 106 -8.07 1.40 -10.62
N CYS A 107 -7.21 1.61 -9.63
CA CYS A 107 -7.53 1.39 -8.23
C CYS A 107 -7.68 2.71 -7.48
N CYS A 108 -8.50 2.71 -6.43
CA CYS A 108 -8.61 3.88 -5.58
C CYS A 108 -8.60 3.55 -4.09
N VAL A 109 -8.14 4.52 -3.31
CA VAL A 109 -8.18 4.52 -1.85
C VAL A 109 -8.82 5.82 -1.40
N LYS A 110 -9.86 5.71 -0.58
CA LYS A 110 -10.65 6.85 -0.14
C LYS A 110 -11.00 6.76 1.35
N GLU A 111 -10.92 7.90 2.03
CA GLU A 111 -11.34 8.02 3.44
C GLU A 111 -10.66 7.00 4.38
N CYS A 112 -9.43 6.63 4.07
CA CYS A 112 -8.68 5.64 4.82
C CYS A 112 -7.71 6.27 5.83
N GLN A 113 -7.18 5.44 6.71
CA GLN A 113 -6.18 5.85 7.68
C GLN A 113 -5.00 4.87 7.72
N ILE A 114 -3.79 5.40 7.63
CA ILE A 114 -2.56 4.67 7.94
C ILE A 114 -1.99 5.28 9.22
N ALA A 115 -1.98 4.50 10.29
CA ALA A 115 -1.34 4.87 11.55
C ALA A 115 -0.11 3.97 11.75
N ALA A 116 1.06 4.53 11.52
CA ALA A 116 2.32 3.84 11.77
C ALA A 116 2.86 4.24 13.15
N ASN A 117 2.86 3.28 14.07
CA ASN A 117 3.48 3.43 15.37
C ASN A 117 4.54 2.33 15.55
N PRO A 118 5.69 2.45 14.89
CA PRO A 118 6.74 1.47 15.01
C PRO A 118 7.39 1.53 16.40
N THR A 119 7.49 0.39 17.06
CA THR A 119 8.00 0.28 18.44
C THR A 119 9.51 0.06 18.55
N LYS A 120 10.26 0.01 17.43
CA LYS A 120 11.71 -0.26 17.41
C LYS A 120 12.51 0.69 16.55
N THR A 121 13.72 1.02 17.00
CA THR A 121 14.61 2.08 16.55
C THR A 121 15.23 1.94 15.15
N ASN A 122 14.94 0.90 14.39
CA ASN A 122 15.56 0.64 13.08
C ASN A 122 14.56 0.18 12.01
N GLN A 123 13.32 0.58 12.10
CA GLN A 123 12.31 0.19 11.13
C GLN A 123 11.89 1.37 10.30
N SER A 124 12.19 1.28 9.04
CA SER A 124 11.74 2.18 8.04
C SER A 124 10.62 1.53 7.23
N ALA A 125 9.53 2.24 7.06
CA ALA A 125 8.47 1.80 6.17
C ALA A 125 8.08 2.95 5.27
N ASN A 126 8.48 2.86 4.01
CA ASN A 126 7.96 3.76 2.99
C ASN A 126 6.44 3.63 2.95
N THR A 127 5.73 4.73 3.12
CA THR A 127 4.28 4.71 3.31
C THR A 127 3.56 5.43 2.18
N GLY A 128 2.57 4.78 1.57
CA GLY A 128 1.74 5.37 0.53
C GLY A 128 0.30 4.87 0.56
N GLY A 129 -0.63 5.60 -0.02
CA GLY A 129 -2.02 5.17 -0.05
C GLY A 129 -2.22 3.92 -0.95
N ILE A 130 -1.63 3.91 -2.13
CA ILE A 130 -1.70 2.80 -3.10
C ILE A 130 -0.55 1.81 -2.89
N ALA A 131 0.69 2.29 -2.79
CA ALA A 131 1.84 1.41 -2.60
C ALA A 131 2.81 1.98 -1.55
N GLY A 132 3.35 1.11 -0.69
CA GLY A 132 4.45 1.52 0.19
C GLY A 132 5.73 1.72 -0.62
N THR A 133 6.17 0.68 -1.33
CA THR A 133 7.27 0.73 -2.29
C THR A 133 6.83 0.16 -3.64
N SER A 134 7.31 0.73 -4.75
CA SER A 134 7.04 0.20 -6.09
C SER A 134 8.27 0.24 -6.98
N THR A 135 8.56 -0.91 -7.62
CA THR A 135 9.42 -1.04 -8.80
C THR A 135 8.61 -1.35 -10.06
N GLY A 136 7.30 -1.53 -9.91
CA GLY A 136 6.36 -1.84 -10.98
C GLY A 136 5.54 -0.61 -11.41
N GLU A 137 4.45 -0.88 -12.09
CA GLU A 137 3.57 0.13 -12.66
C GLU A 137 2.40 0.46 -11.72
N ILE A 138 2.05 1.75 -11.61
CA ILE A 138 0.84 2.26 -10.95
C ILE A 138 0.17 3.21 -11.94
N THR A 139 -0.99 2.85 -12.47
CA THR A 139 -1.63 3.61 -13.55
C THR A 139 -3.12 3.83 -13.26
N ASN A 140 -3.62 5.05 -13.55
CA ASN A 140 -5.01 5.45 -13.37
C ASN A 140 -5.51 5.24 -11.93
N CYS A 141 -4.67 5.50 -10.94
CA CYS A 141 -5.01 5.31 -9.53
C CYS A 141 -5.16 6.65 -8.80
N TYR A 142 -5.97 6.66 -7.76
CA TYR A 142 -6.09 7.87 -6.94
C TYR A 142 -6.24 7.57 -5.45
N VAL A 143 -5.84 8.57 -4.64
CA VAL A 143 -6.00 8.56 -3.19
C VAL A 143 -6.63 9.87 -2.75
N THR A 144 -7.74 9.79 -2.02
CA THR A 144 -8.44 11.00 -1.55
C THR A 144 -8.88 10.89 -0.09
N ASN A 145 -8.91 12.03 0.61
CA ASN A 145 -9.41 12.15 1.97
C ASN A 145 -8.77 11.14 2.95
N THR A 146 -7.53 10.74 2.70
CA THR A 146 -6.82 9.70 3.46
C THR A 146 -5.80 10.33 4.40
N GLN A 147 -5.67 9.75 5.58
CA GLN A 147 -4.70 10.19 6.58
C GLN A 147 -3.52 9.22 6.63
N ILE A 148 -2.32 9.72 6.42
CA ILE A 148 -1.06 9.00 6.54
C ILE A 148 -0.27 9.65 7.67
N VAL A 149 -0.30 9.04 8.85
CA VAL A 149 0.24 9.64 10.08
C VAL A 149 1.31 8.73 10.68
N TYR A 150 2.51 9.28 10.84
CA TYR A 150 3.57 8.71 11.65
C TYR A 150 3.49 9.29 13.07
N ASP A 151 3.54 8.42 14.08
CA ASP A 151 3.55 8.85 15.48
C ASP A 151 4.83 9.65 15.79
N ALA A 152 4.63 10.84 16.39
CA ALA A 152 5.71 11.77 16.67
C ALA A 152 6.69 11.30 17.76
N ASP A 153 6.30 10.35 18.60
CA ASP A 153 7.11 9.87 19.73
C ASP A 153 8.06 8.72 19.38
N SER A 154 8.01 8.21 18.17
CA SER A 154 8.91 7.12 17.79
C SER A 154 10.35 7.61 17.61
N LYS A 155 11.31 6.93 18.23
CA LYS A 155 12.77 7.15 18.04
C LYS A 155 13.27 6.64 16.68
N ILE A 156 12.38 6.42 15.75
CA ILE A 156 12.63 5.80 14.45
C ILE A 156 12.83 6.90 13.42
N LYS A 157 13.79 6.68 12.52
CA LYS A 157 13.97 7.56 11.37
C LYS A 157 12.68 7.63 10.57
N ALA A 158 12.27 8.83 10.25
CA ALA A 158 11.15 9.05 9.36
C ALA A 158 11.50 8.53 7.95
N GLU A 159 10.62 7.75 7.40
CA GLU A 159 10.73 7.24 6.04
C GLU A 159 9.78 7.99 5.10
N PRO A 160 10.04 7.97 3.80
CA PRO A 160 9.20 8.64 2.83
C PRO A 160 7.71 8.32 2.94
N ALA A 161 6.88 9.35 2.97
CA ALA A 161 5.44 9.24 2.93
C ALA A 161 4.87 9.98 1.71
N GLY A 162 4.15 9.27 0.86
CA GLY A 162 3.53 9.82 -0.34
C GLY A 162 2.03 9.52 -0.43
N GLY A 163 1.27 10.37 -1.07
CA GLY A 163 -0.16 10.14 -1.25
C GLY A 163 -0.45 8.89 -2.07
N ILE A 164 0.26 8.65 -3.16
CA ILE A 164 0.15 7.44 -3.99
C ILE A 164 1.15 6.39 -3.52
N ALA A 165 2.45 6.72 -3.50
CA ALA A 165 3.50 5.77 -3.13
C ALA A 165 4.52 6.42 -2.20
N GLY A 166 4.98 5.68 -1.18
CA GLY A 166 6.04 6.14 -0.29
C GLY A 166 7.37 6.27 -1.04
N SER A 167 7.73 5.24 -1.80
CA SER A 167 8.96 5.23 -2.60
C SER A 167 8.75 4.55 -3.95
N ILE A 168 9.20 5.21 -5.00
CA ILE A 168 9.33 4.64 -6.34
C ILE A 168 10.80 4.35 -6.58
N GLN A 169 11.12 3.09 -6.78
CA GLN A 169 12.47 2.62 -7.01
C GLN A 169 12.73 2.42 -8.52
N THR A 170 13.97 2.09 -8.85
CA THR A 170 14.43 1.86 -10.24
C THR A 170 13.40 1.09 -11.08
N GLN A 171 13.01 1.61 -12.24
CA GLN A 171 11.99 1.11 -13.17
C GLN A 171 10.53 1.29 -12.73
N GLY A 172 10.26 1.75 -11.52
CA GLY A 172 8.88 2.05 -11.10
C GLY A 172 8.28 3.22 -11.90
N LEU A 173 7.01 3.08 -12.27
CA LEU A 173 6.28 4.08 -13.06
C LEU A 173 4.97 4.45 -12.40
N ILE A 174 4.69 5.75 -12.30
CA ILE A 174 3.37 6.28 -11.94
C ILE A 174 2.84 7.10 -13.11
N THR A 175 1.63 6.75 -13.58
CA THR A 175 1.00 7.41 -14.73
C THR A 175 -0.48 7.66 -14.46
N ASN A 176 -0.97 8.85 -14.82
CA ASN A 176 -2.38 9.23 -14.66
C ASN A 176 -2.92 9.01 -13.23
N CYS A 177 -2.12 9.30 -12.22
CA CYS A 177 -2.51 9.17 -10.83
C CYS A 177 -2.66 10.54 -10.17
N TYR A 178 -3.58 10.64 -9.22
CA TYR A 178 -3.70 11.85 -8.42
C TYR A 178 -3.90 11.55 -6.93
N SER A 179 -3.54 12.53 -6.12
CA SER A 179 -3.65 12.50 -4.67
C SER A 179 -4.26 13.84 -4.22
N ALA A 180 -5.40 13.81 -3.56
CA ALA A 180 -6.12 15.03 -3.19
C ALA A 180 -6.72 14.96 -1.79
N ASN A 181 -6.72 16.08 -1.07
CA ASN A 181 -7.31 16.24 0.25
C ASN A 181 -6.76 15.24 1.30
N ASN A 182 -5.51 14.81 1.14
CA ASN A 182 -4.89 13.87 2.06
C ASN A 182 -4.11 14.62 3.15
N ILE A 183 -4.07 14.04 4.35
CA ILE A 183 -3.23 14.53 5.44
C ILE A 183 -2.03 13.61 5.55
N ILE A 184 -0.84 14.11 5.19
CA ILE A 184 0.40 13.38 5.31
C ILE A 184 1.21 14.04 6.41
N LYS A 185 1.35 13.36 7.55
CA LYS A 185 2.15 13.83 8.69
C LYS A 185 3.26 12.84 8.97
N ASN A 186 4.48 13.29 8.80
CA ASN A 186 5.68 12.55 9.12
C ASN A 186 6.61 13.46 9.94
N ARG A 187 7.40 12.89 10.80
CA ARG A 187 8.29 13.59 11.73
C ARG A 187 9.42 14.37 11.04
N GLU A 188 9.85 13.90 9.89
CA GLU A 188 10.88 14.52 9.08
C GLU A 188 10.35 14.88 7.69
N SER A 189 11.03 15.75 6.97
CA SER A 189 10.54 16.47 5.79
C SER A 189 10.35 15.63 4.51
N TYR A 190 10.23 14.32 4.61
CA TYR A 190 10.08 13.44 3.45
C TYR A 190 8.61 13.15 3.14
N ASN A 191 7.85 14.20 2.83
CA ASN A 191 6.45 14.08 2.44
C ASN A 191 6.26 14.54 1.00
N GLY A 192 5.58 13.74 0.18
CA GLY A 192 5.25 14.07 -1.21
C GLY A 192 3.77 13.87 -1.51
N GLY A 193 3.19 14.76 -2.30
CA GLY A 193 1.81 14.62 -2.74
C GLY A 193 1.57 13.30 -3.47
N ILE A 194 2.47 12.91 -4.36
CA ILE A 194 2.41 11.64 -5.11
C ILE A 194 3.42 10.63 -4.55
N SER A 195 4.72 10.96 -4.58
CA SER A 195 5.80 10.13 -4.03
C SER A 195 6.98 11.01 -3.62
N VAL A 196 7.83 10.51 -2.72
CA VAL A 196 8.97 11.28 -2.18
C VAL A 196 10.31 10.86 -2.76
N SER A 197 10.50 9.60 -3.03
CA SER A 197 11.76 9.07 -3.55
C SER A 197 11.54 8.43 -4.91
N TYR A 198 12.18 8.99 -5.93
CA TYR A 198 12.17 8.46 -7.29
C TYR A 198 13.51 8.70 -7.96
N THR A 199 13.96 7.74 -8.75
CA THR A 199 15.20 7.84 -9.50
C THR A 199 15.01 8.35 -10.93
N HIS A 200 13.79 8.28 -11.49
CA HIS A 200 13.43 8.87 -12.78
C HIS A 200 11.92 9.11 -12.88
N LEU A 201 11.47 10.37 -12.95
CA LEU A 201 10.15 10.75 -13.44
C LEU A 201 10.24 10.99 -14.96
N ARG A 202 9.42 10.29 -15.74
CA ARG A 202 8.96 10.81 -17.03
C ARG A 202 7.60 11.47 -16.78
N ALA A 203 7.60 12.79 -16.71
CA ALA A 203 6.38 13.56 -16.85
C ALA A 203 6.03 13.61 -18.34
N HIS A 204 4.85 13.21 -18.69
CA HIS A 204 4.22 13.50 -19.98
C HIS A 204 2.94 14.26 -19.71
#